data_8257178de235f4c85a6118a21951dfb2
#
_entry.id   8257178de235f4c85a6118a21951dfb2
#
_cell.length_a   1.000
_cell.length_b   1.000
_cell.length_c   1.000
_cell.angle_alpha   90.00
_cell.angle_beta   90.00
_cell.angle_gamma   90.00
#
_symmetry.space_group_name_H-M   'P 1'
#
loop_
_entity.id
_entity.type
_entity.pdbx_description
1 polymer ?
#
loop_
_entity_poly.entity_id
_entity_poly.type
_entity_poly.pdbx_seq_one_letter_code
_entity_poly.pdbx_strand_id
1 'polypeptide(L)' 'MPVIGPETINLAFEAGLRGLVVSPHSVIVLEKEKCVQIAEANEFFILAEETKN' A
#
# COMPACT_ATOMS: atom_id res chain seq x y z
N MET A 1 14.21 -0.96 6.80
CA MET A 1 13.25 -1.39 5.78
C MET A 1 11.88 -0.80 6.07
N PRO A 2 11.28 -0.10 5.11
CA PRO A 2 9.95 0.48 5.35
C PRO A 2 8.87 -0.59 5.53
N VAL A 3 7.90 -0.27 6.35
CA VAL A 3 6.79 -1.16 6.65
C VAL A 3 5.48 -0.45 6.33
N ILE A 4 4.60 -1.13 5.64
CA ILE A 4 3.28 -0.63 5.30
C ILE A 4 2.22 -1.51 5.95
N GLY A 5 1.24 -0.89 6.55
CA GLY A 5 0.11 -1.58 7.16
C GLY A 5 -1.21 -0.88 6.82
N PRO A 6 -2.33 -1.37 7.35
CA PRO A 6 -3.64 -0.77 7.11
C PRO A 6 -3.70 0.72 7.43
N GLU A 7 -3.01 1.11 8.48
CA GLU A 7 -2.95 2.51 8.89
C GLU A 7 -2.30 3.39 7.84
N THR A 8 -1.25 2.87 7.18
CA THR A 8 -0.58 3.58 6.10
C THR A 8 -1.54 3.87 4.95
N ILE A 9 -2.36 2.88 4.60
CA ILE A 9 -3.34 3.03 3.53
C ILE A 9 -4.38 4.09 3.91
N ASN A 10 -4.88 4.06 5.13
CA ASN A 10 -5.85 5.04 5.59
C ASN A 10 -5.28 6.46 5.58
N LEU A 11 -4.05 6.63 6.03
CA LEU A 11 -3.40 7.93 6.05
C LEU A 11 -3.19 8.47 4.63
N ALA A 12 -2.77 7.60 3.72
CA ALA A 12 -2.57 7.99 2.33
C ALA A 12 -3.89 8.42 1.69
N PHE A 13 -4.96 7.67 1.95
CA PHE A 13 -6.27 8.00 1.43
C PHE A 13 -6.77 9.34 1.98
N GLU A 14 -6.60 9.58 3.27
CA GLU A 14 -6.99 10.84 3.91
C GLU A 14 -6.19 12.02 3.37
N ALA A 15 -4.97 11.78 2.95
CA ALA A 15 -4.14 12.82 2.34
C ALA A 15 -4.51 13.12 0.89
N GLY A 16 -5.50 12.43 0.35
CA GLY A 16 -5.97 12.66 -1.00
C GLY A 16 -5.29 11.82 -2.07
N LEU A 17 -4.45 10.87 -1.66
CA LEU A 17 -3.82 9.97 -2.61
C LEU A 17 -4.80 8.92 -3.10
N ARG A 18 -4.61 8.46 -4.32
CA ARG A 18 -5.48 7.47 -4.92
C ARG A 18 -4.85 6.09 -4.97
N GLY A 19 -3.60 5.98 -4.59
CA GLY A 19 -2.91 4.70 -4.60
C GLY A 19 -1.48 4.82 -4.18
N LEU A 20 -0.84 3.66 -4.06
CA LEU A 20 0.56 3.55 -3.70
C LEU A 20 1.27 2.58 -4.64
N VAL A 21 2.52 2.88 -4.95
CA VAL A 21 3.39 1.96 -5.67
C VAL A 21 4.46 1.50 -4.68
N VAL A 22 4.58 0.21 -4.52
CA VAL A 22 5.56 -0.36 -3.58
C VAL A 22 6.52 -1.29 -4.28
N SER A 23 7.73 -1.36 -3.77
CA SER A 23 8.73 -2.32 -4.25
C SER A 23 8.72 -3.51 -3.31
N PRO A 24 8.34 -4.71 -3.77
CA PRO A 24 8.22 -5.87 -2.89
C PRO A 24 9.53 -6.29 -2.24
N HIS A 25 10.67 -5.87 -2.80
CA HIS A 25 11.96 -6.20 -2.23
C HIS A 25 12.44 -5.20 -1.18
N SER A 26 11.77 -4.07 -1.08
CA SER A 26 12.20 -2.98 -0.19
C SER A 26 11.17 -2.62 0.87
N VAL A 27 10.01 -3.26 0.83
CA VAL A 27 8.90 -2.92 1.71
C VAL A 27 8.27 -4.18 2.28
N ILE A 28 7.99 -4.16 3.57
CA ILE A 28 7.24 -5.22 4.23
C ILE A 28 5.79 -4.74 4.36
N VAL A 29 4.85 -5.55 3.88
CA VAL A 29 3.43 -5.24 4.02
C VAL A 29 2.85 -6.10 5.13
N LEU A 30 2.42 -5.46 6.22
CA LEU A 30 1.78 -6.13 7.33
C LEU A 30 0.27 -6.19 7.10
N GLU A 31 -0.34 -7.30 7.52
CA GLU A 31 -1.78 -7.49 7.37
C GLU A 31 -2.26 -7.22 5.94
N LYS A 32 -1.60 -7.88 5.01
CA LYS A 32 -1.82 -7.67 3.58
C LYS A 32 -3.29 -7.76 3.18
N GLU A 33 -4.01 -8.75 3.67
CA GLU A 33 -5.41 -8.92 3.33
C GLU A 33 -6.26 -7.74 3.79
N LYS A 34 -5.95 -7.21 4.96
CA LYS A 34 -6.65 -6.06 5.50
C LYS A 34 -6.35 -4.81 4.68
N CYS A 35 -5.11 -4.66 4.26
CA CYS A 35 -4.71 -3.56 3.38
C CYS A 35 -5.52 -3.61 2.07
N VAL A 36 -5.63 -4.78 1.48
CA VAL A 36 -6.37 -4.96 0.24
C VAL A 36 -7.85 -4.64 0.44
N GLN A 37 -8.44 -5.08 1.53
CA GLN A 37 -9.84 -4.81 1.84
C GLN A 37 -10.11 -3.30 1.96
N ILE A 38 -9.25 -2.61 2.67
CA ILE A 38 -9.38 -1.16 2.84
C ILE A 38 -9.21 -0.45 1.50
N ALA A 39 -8.23 -0.87 0.73
CA ALA A 39 -7.97 -0.28 -0.58
C ALA A 39 -9.18 -0.45 -1.51
N GLU A 40 -9.74 -1.65 -1.56
CA GLU A 40 -10.90 -1.91 -2.40
C GLU A 40 -12.13 -1.09 -1.97
N ALA A 41 -12.33 -0.98 -0.66
CA ALA A 41 -13.48 -0.24 -0.12
C ALA A 41 -13.41 1.25 -0.47
N ASN A 42 -12.22 1.79 -0.68
CA ASN A 42 -12.01 3.21 -0.94
C ASN A 42 -11.58 3.50 -2.36
N GLU A 43 -11.63 2.52 -3.24
CA GLU A 43 -11.16 2.63 -4.62
C GLU A 43 -9.72 3.12 -4.68
N PHE A 44 -8.91 2.64 -3.76
CA PHE A 44 -7.50 2.98 -3.64
C PHE A 44 -6.68 1.83 -4.20
N PHE A 45 -5.75 2.11 -5.11
CA PHE A 45 -4.97 1.04 -5.70
C PHE A 45 -3.62 0.87 -5.00
N ILE A 46 -3.14 -0.36 -5.00
CA ILE A 46 -1.81 -0.69 -4.52
C ILE A 46 -1.13 -1.46 -5.63
N LEU A 47 -0.04 -0.93 -6.12
CA LEU A 47 0.70 -1.54 -7.20
C LEU A 47 2.08 -1.98 -6.71
N ALA A 48 2.40 -3.25 -6.90
CA ALA A 48 3.72 -3.77 -6.58
C ALA A 48 4.56 -3.76 -7.85
N GLU A 49 5.67 -3.08 -7.82
CA GLU A 49 6.54 -2.97 -8.97
C GLU A 49 7.96 -3.39 -8.60
N GLU A 50 8.50 -4.33 -9.35
CA GLU A 50 9.89 -4.73 -9.18
C GLU A 50 10.79 -3.80 -9.97
N THR A 51 11.71 -3.17 -9.25
CA THR A 51 12.75 -2.39 -9.91
C THR A 51 13.96 -3.27 -10.10
N LYS A 52 14.44 -3.34 -11.32
CA LYS A 52 15.68 -4.03 -11.63
C LYS A 52 16.79 -3.00 -11.78
N ASN A 53 17.85 -3.25 -11.08
CA ASN A 53 19.05 -2.45 -11.24
C ASN A 53 20.04 -3.17 -12.13
#